data_bf4550403866d8d2fdf69ef011ff6aad
#
_entry.id   bf4550403866d8d2fdf69ef011ff6aad
#
_cell.length_a   1.000
_cell.length_b   1.000
_cell.length_c   1.000
_cell.angle_alpha   90.00
_cell.angle_beta   90.00
_cell.angle_gamma   90.00
#
_symmetry.space_group_name_H-M   'P 1'
#
loop_
_entity.id
_entity.type
_entity.pdbx_description
1 polymer ?
#
loop_
_entity_poly.entity_id
_entity_poly.type
_entity_poly.pdbx_seq_one_letter_code
_entity_poly.pdbx_strand_id
1 'polypeptide(L)'
;MSVRESIANNLVETLKATIDPVAIKYVTREPFDFDKLSSAQFPAILVRSAGEDREDSSIGGSITQRMATINYEFICYVKGFVIDSARNNLIEAIEEALDVDRLRGGYALDTQIINIEIDEGSIDPIGGIIITVRVLYQYTRGTT
;
A
#
# COMPACT_ATOMS: atom_id res chain seq x y z
N MET A 1 -6.54 -17.18 -9.11
CA MET A 1 -5.82 -15.98 -8.64
C MET A 1 -5.26 -16.27 -7.26
N SER A 2 -4.02 -15.93 -7.01
CA SER A 2 -3.42 -16.14 -5.69
C SER A 2 -3.97 -15.17 -4.66
N VAL A 3 -3.84 -15.52 -3.39
CA VAL A 3 -4.23 -14.61 -2.29
C VAL A 3 -3.41 -13.31 -2.36
N ARG A 4 -2.11 -13.43 -2.69
CA ARG A 4 -1.24 -12.26 -2.86
C ARG A 4 -1.77 -11.30 -3.91
N GLU A 5 -2.22 -11.84 -5.04
CA GLU A 5 -2.76 -11.02 -6.12
C GLU A 5 -4.07 -10.34 -5.70
N SER A 6 -4.93 -11.06 -4.99
CA SER A 6 -6.17 -10.51 -4.47
C SER A 6 -5.92 -9.38 -3.48
N ILE A 7 -4.92 -9.52 -2.60
CA ILE A 7 -4.53 -8.48 -1.65
C ILE A 7 -4.01 -7.25 -2.40
N ALA A 8 -3.12 -7.45 -3.37
CA ALA A 8 -2.56 -6.33 -4.14
C ALA A 8 -3.65 -5.56 -4.88
N ASN A 9 -4.57 -6.27 -5.52
CA ASN A 9 -5.68 -5.65 -6.21
C ASN A 9 -6.60 -4.88 -5.25
N ASN A 10 -6.87 -5.45 -4.07
CA ASN A 10 -7.67 -4.78 -3.06
C ASN A 10 -7.01 -3.48 -2.58
N LEU A 11 -5.70 -3.50 -2.35
CA LEU A 11 -4.96 -2.29 -1.96
C LEU A 11 -5.11 -1.20 -3.01
N VAL A 12 -4.93 -1.55 -4.28
CA VAL A 12 -5.06 -0.59 -5.39
C VAL A 12 -6.49 -0.02 -5.43
N GLU A 13 -7.50 -0.87 -5.37
CA GLU A 13 -8.89 -0.41 -5.43
C GLU A 13 -9.27 0.44 -4.21
N THR A 14 -8.78 0.09 -3.02
CA THR A 14 -9.00 0.87 -1.81
C THR A 14 -8.44 2.28 -1.95
N LEU A 15 -7.21 2.39 -2.48
CA LEU A 15 -6.59 3.70 -2.68
C LEU A 15 -7.29 4.50 -3.77
N LYS A 16 -7.71 3.86 -4.86
CA LYS A 16 -8.45 4.53 -5.93
C LYS A 16 -9.77 5.11 -5.44
N ALA A 17 -10.41 4.47 -4.49
CA ALA A 17 -11.70 4.90 -3.95
C ALA A 17 -11.56 6.00 -2.88
N THR A 18 -10.36 6.33 -2.46
CA THR A 18 -10.11 7.30 -1.39
C THR A 18 -10.31 8.73 -1.89
N ILE A 19 -11.17 9.48 -1.22
CA ILE A 19 -11.49 10.87 -1.58
C ILE A 19 -11.33 11.86 -0.43
N ASP A 20 -11.26 11.39 0.81
CA ASP A 20 -11.12 12.22 2.02
C ASP A 20 -9.95 11.74 2.87
N PRO A 21 -9.21 12.64 3.54
CA PRO A 21 -9.26 14.11 3.45
C PRO A 21 -8.72 14.67 2.15
N VAL A 22 -8.10 13.83 1.31
CA VAL A 22 -7.64 14.22 -0.03
C VAL A 22 -7.97 13.09 -1.00
N ALA A 23 -8.41 13.45 -2.22
CA ALA A 23 -8.67 12.47 -3.26
C ALA A 23 -7.35 12.00 -3.89
N ILE A 24 -7.16 10.67 -3.96
CA ILE A 24 -5.99 10.08 -4.60
C ILE A 24 -6.29 9.96 -6.10
N LYS A 25 -5.48 10.60 -6.93
CA LYS A 25 -5.80 10.80 -8.35
C LYS A 25 -5.24 9.74 -9.27
N TYR A 26 -4.14 9.08 -8.89
CA TYR A 26 -3.50 8.09 -9.74
C TYR A 26 -2.90 6.98 -8.87
N VAL A 27 -3.34 5.76 -9.09
CA VAL A 27 -2.83 4.59 -8.37
C VAL A 27 -2.52 3.50 -9.38
N THR A 28 -1.31 2.96 -9.31
CA THR A 28 -0.86 1.94 -10.24
C THR A 28 0.09 0.96 -9.56
N ARG A 29 0.22 -0.22 -10.15
CA ARG A 29 1.24 -1.22 -9.76
C ARG A 29 2.41 -1.20 -10.74
N GLU A 30 2.33 -0.39 -11.79
CA GLU A 30 3.37 -0.31 -12.81
C GLU A 30 4.23 0.94 -12.60
N PRO A 31 5.57 0.80 -12.68
CA PRO A 31 6.46 1.94 -12.52
C PRO A 31 6.15 3.05 -13.51
N PHE A 32 6.27 4.28 -13.06
CA PHE A 32 6.05 5.46 -13.89
C PHE A 32 7.07 6.55 -13.53
N ASP A 33 7.21 7.50 -14.43
CA ASP A 33 8.06 8.66 -14.24
C ASP A 33 7.19 9.80 -13.72
N PHE A 34 7.40 10.21 -12.45
CA PHE A 34 6.56 11.23 -11.84
C PHE A 34 6.68 12.60 -12.52
N ASP A 35 7.79 12.87 -13.21
CA ASP A 35 7.98 14.12 -13.95
C ASP A 35 7.01 14.24 -15.14
N LYS A 36 6.50 13.12 -15.61
CA LYS A 36 5.61 13.09 -16.78
C LYS A 36 4.13 13.14 -16.41
N LEU A 37 3.81 13.14 -15.12
CA LEU A 37 2.42 13.23 -14.67
C LEU A 37 1.92 14.66 -14.81
N SER A 38 0.66 14.81 -15.23
CA SER A 38 0.00 16.12 -15.22
C SER A 38 -0.34 16.53 -13.78
N SER A 39 -0.56 17.82 -13.56
CA SER A 39 -0.95 18.30 -12.22
C SER A 39 -2.23 17.65 -11.71
N ALA A 40 -3.13 17.24 -12.60
CA ALA A 40 -4.38 16.57 -12.23
C ALA A 40 -4.18 15.13 -11.75
N GLN A 41 -2.99 14.56 -11.90
CA GLN A 41 -2.70 13.18 -11.50
C GLN A 41 -2.04 13.07 -10.11
N PHE A 42 -1.88 14.19 -9.41
CA PHE A 42 -1.36 14.18 -8.04
C PHE A 42 -2.51 14.28 -7.03
N PRO A 43 -2.44 13.60 -5.90
CA PRO A 43 -1.43 12.65 -5.44
C PRO A 43 -1.40 11.37 -6.27
N ALA A 44 -0.20 10.86 -6.52
CA ALA A 44 0.01 9.63 -7.26
C ALA A 44 0.68 8.58 -6.38
N ILE A 45 0.28 7.32 -6.51
CA ILE A 45 0.82 6.22 -5.69
C ILE A 45 1.18 5.05 -6.58
N LEU A 46 2.42 4.55 -6.42
CA LEU A 46 2.86 3.28 -6.97
C LEU A 46 2.80 2.23 -5.86
N VAL A 47 2.03 1.18 -6.06
CA VAL A 47 1.91 0.05 -5.11
C VAL A 47 2.79 -1.07 -5.60
N ARG A 48 3.78 -1.49 -4.80
CA ARG A 48 4.64 -2.62 -5.15
C ARG A 48 4.88 -3.54 -3.98
N SER A 49 5.08 -4.83 -4.27
CA SER A 49 5.46 -5.82 -3.27
C SER A 49 6.94 -5.62 -2.91
N ALA A 50 7.26 -5.64 -1.63
CA ALA A 50 8.65 -5.47 -1.17
C ALA A 50 9.28 -6.79 -0.75
N GLY A 51 8.66 -7.53 0.14
CA GLY A 51 9.19 -8.81 0.59
C GLY A 51 8.15 -9.57 1.39
N GLU A 52 8.40 -10.86 1.56
CA GLU A 52 7.44 -11.73 2.25
C GLU A 52 8.16 -12.79 3.05
N ASP A 53 7.72 -12.98 4.30
CA ASP A 53 8.16 -14.08 5.15
C ASP A 53 7.00 -15.06 5.33
N ARG A 54 7.31 -16.34 5.35
CA ARG A 54 6.31 -17.39 5.47
C ARG A 54 6.67 -18.36 6.57
N GLU A 55 5.64 -18.83 7.30
CA GLU A 55 5.81 -19.81 8.36
C GLU A 55 4.57 -20.71 8.45
N ASP A 56 4.70 -21.84 9.12
CA ASP A 56 3.56 -22.71 9.32
C ASP A 56 2.64 -22.13 10.39
N SER A 57 1.33 -22.16 10.13
CA SER A 57 0.34 -21.59 11.02
C SER A 57 -0.18 -22.58 12.06
N SER A 58 0.19 -23.87 11.93
CA SER A 58 -0.20 -24.91 12.89
C SER A 58 0.97 -25.84 13.16
N ILE A 59 0.96 -26.50 14.32
CA ILE A 59 2.01 -27.40 14.77
C ILE A 59 1.49 -28.84 14.76
N GLY A 60 2.31 -29.76 14.21
CA GLY A 60 2.01 -31.20 14.21
C GLY A 60 1.17 -31.64 13.05
N GLY A 61 1.15 -32.95 12.78
CA GLY A 61 0.36 -33.57 11.75
C GLY A 61 0.65 -33.09 10.35
N SER A 62 -0.38 -33.09 9.54
CA SER A 62 -0.34 -32.60 8.17
C SER A 62 -0.58 -31.09 8.18
N ILE A 63 0.46 -30.30 7.95
CA ILE A 63 0.35 -28.85 7.93
C ILE A 63 -0.09 -28.41 6.53
N THR A 64 -1.32 -27.95 6.41
CA THR A 64 -1.88 -27.47 5.14
C THR A 64 -1.99 -25.95 5.07
N GLN A 65 -2.06 -25.29 6.22
CA GLN A 65 -2.18 -23.83 6.31
C GLN A 65 -0.84 -23.22 6.67
N ARG A 66 -0.50 -22.14 5.98
CA ARG A 66 0.69 -21.35 6.27
C ARG A 66 0.32 -19.89 6.45
N MET A 67 1.11 -19.19 7.24
CA MET A 67 0.96 -17.75 7.43
C MET A 67 2.06 -17.03 6.66
N ALA A 68 1.70 -15.91 6.11
CA ALA A 68 2.64 -15.06 5.41
C ALA A 68 2.50 -13.61 5.87
N THR A 69 3.63 -12.95 5.97
CA THR A 69 3.70 -11.52 6.24
C THR A 69 4.34 -10.88 5.03
N ILE A 70 3.55 -10.18 4.25
CA ILE A 70 4.03 -9.51 3.04
C ILE A 70 4.08 -8.00 3.29
N ASN A 71 5.17 -7.37 2.85
CA ASN A 71 5.31 -5.94 2.90
C ASN A 71 5.04 -5.35 1.52
N TYR A 72 4.24 -4.29 1.50
CA TYR A 72 4.03 -3.47 0.31
C TYR A 72 4.64 -2.10 0.56
N GLU A 73 5.19 -1.52 -0.49
CA GLU A 73 5.63 -0.14 -0.45
C GLU A 73 4.70 0.70 -1.31
N PHE A 74 4.17 1.76 -0.72
CA PHE A 74 3.42 2.77 -1.45
C PHE A 74 4.35 3.93 -1.67
N ILE A 75 4.81 4.07 -2.92
CA ILE A 75 5.67 5.18 -3.31
C ILE A 75 4.76 6.30 -3.77
N CYS A 76 4.68 7.35 -2.96
CA CYS A 76 3.69 8.41 -3.13
C CYS A 76 4.35 9.71 -3.56
N TYR A 77 3.67 10.42 -4.46
CA TYR A 77 4.10 11.76 -4.88
C TYR A 77 2.96 12.73 -4.67
N VAL A 78 3.26 13.84 -4.01
CA VAL A 78 2.31 14.94 -3.78
C VAL A 78 2.83 16.21 -4.42
N LYS A 79 1.90 17.11 -4.74
CA LYS A 79 2.23 18.40 -5.33
C LYS A 79 1.42 19.48 -4.63
N GLY A 80 2.05 20.61 -4.31
CA GLY A 80 1.37 21.71 -3.64
C GLY A 80 2.33 22.80 -3.20
N PHE A 81 1.77 23.88 -2.69
CA PHE A 81 2.55 25.00 -2.18
C PHE A 81 3.17 24.71 -0.80
N VAL A 82 2.44 23.96 0.02
CA VAL A 82 2.92 23.53 1.35
C VAL A 82 3.05 22.02 1.29
N ILE A 83 4.24 21.57 0.90
CA ILE A 83 4.51 20.15 0.65
C ILE A 83 4.32 19.31 1.91
N ASP A 84 4.77 19.80 3.06
CA ASP A 84 4.64 19.05 4.32
C ASP A 84 3.17 18.80 4.67
N SER A 85 2.30 19.78 4.51
CA SER A 85 0.88 19.61 4.73
C SER A 85 0.25 18.65 3.72
N ALA A 86 0.68 18.72 2.46
CA ALA A 86 0.20 17.81 1.41
C ALA A 86 0.58 16.36 1.73
N ARG A 87 1.79 16.13 2.22
CA ARG A 87 2.23 14.80 2.66
C ARG A 87 1.39 14.30 3.83
N ASN A 88 1.17 15.14 4.84
CA ASN A 88 0.41 14.76 6.03
C ASN A 88 -1.04 14.41 5.67
N ASN A 89 -1.66 15.17 4.78
CA ASN A 89 -3.03 14.90 4.32
C ASN A 89 -3.11 13.57 3.57
N LEU A 90 -2.12 13.26 2.75
CA LEU A 90 -2.09 11.99 2.03
C LEU A 90 -1.87 10.82 2.99
N ILE A 91 -0.96 10.95 3.94
CA ILE A 91 -0.73 9.91 4.95
C ILE A 91 -2.01 9.63 5.74
N GLU A 92 -2.70 10.67 6.17
CA GLU A 92 -3.97 10.52 6.88
C GLU A 92 -5.02 9.80 6.02
N ALA A 93 -5.14 10.18 4.76
CA ALA A 93 -6.08 9.55 3.83
C ALA A 93 -5.80 8.05 3.66
N ILE A 94 -4.54 7.69 3.50
CA ILE A 94 -4.13 6.29 3.33
C ILE A 94 -4.38 5.50 4.61
N GLU A 95 -4.01 6.05 5.76
CA GLU A 95 -4.18 5.37 7.04
C GLU A 95 -5.66 5.11 7.32
N GLU A 96 -6.51 6.10 7.14
CA GLU A 96 -7.95 5.94 7.33
C GLU A 96 -8.54 4.93 6.35
N ALA A 97 -8.14 4.99 5.09
CA ALA A 97 -8.64 4.07 4.07
C ALA A 97 -8.28 2.61 4.37
N LEU A 98 -7.05 2.36 4.81
CA LEU A 98 -6.61 1.01 5.16
C LEU A 98 -7.30 0.49 6.42
N ASP A 99 -7.57 1.36 7.37
CA ASP A 99 -8.14 0.98 8.66
C ASP A 99 -9.63 0.68 8.59
N VAL A 100 -10.33 1.16 7.57
CA VAL A 100 -11.75 0.83 7.35
C VAL A 100 -11.93 -0.67 7.12
N ASP A 101 -11.01 -1.31 6.40
CA ASP A 101 -11.05 -2.76 6.17
C ASP A 101 -9.64 -3.33 6.29
N ARG A 102 -9.28 -3.73 7.51
CA ARG A 102 -7.95 -4.29 7.77
C ARG A 102 -7.79 -5.69 7.21
N LEU A 103 -8.87 -6.33 6.80
CA LEU A 103 -8.88 -7.70 6.30
C LEU A 103 -8.77 -7.78 4.79
N ARG A 104 -8.64 -6.68 4.09
CA ARG A 104 -8.50 -6.63 2.62
C ARG A 104 -9.60 -7.42 1.91
N GLY A 105 -10.85 -7.19 2.30
CA GLY A 105 -11.98 -7.90 1.71
C GLY A 105 -12.07 -9.36 2.10
N GLY A 106 -11.43 -9.74 3.21
CA GLY A 106 -11.41 -11.11 3.68
C GLY A 106 -10.19 -11.92 3.24
N TYR A 107 -9.28 -11.32 2.45
CA TYR A 107 -8.07 -12.01 1.99
C TYR A 107 -6.92 -11.95 2.99
N ALA A 108 -6.99 -11.07 3.98
CA ALA A 108 -5.95 -10.87 4.97
C ALA A 108 -6.48 -11.01 6.38
N LEU A 109 -5.56 -11.22 7.32
CA LEU A 109 -5.87 -11.26 8.75
C LEU A 109 -5.66 -9.89 9.39
N ASP A 110 -4.75 -9.08 8.86
CA ASP A 110 -4.49 -7.73 9.35
C ASP A 110 -3.68 -6.93 8.34
N THR A 111 -3.80 -5.61 8.42
CA THR A 111 -3.06 -4.65 7.60
C THR A 111 -2.58 -3.53 8.52
N GLN A 112 -1.28 -3.20 8.48
CA GLN A 112 -0.69 -2.15 9.31
C GLN A 112 0.33 -1.33 8.52
N ILE A 113 0.34 -0.02 8.76
CA ILE A 113 1.45 0.83 8.33
C ILE A 113 2.56 0.67 9.36
N ILE A 114 3.74 0.27 8.93
CA ILE A 114 4.87 0.01 9.83
C ILE A 114 6.01 1.00 9.70
N ASN A 115 6.06 1.75 8.62
CA ASN A 115 7.10 2.75 8.42
C ASN A 115 6.66 3.79 7.41
N ILE A 116 7.10 5.03 7.63
CA ILE A 116 6.85 6.15 6.72
C ILE A 116 8.18 6.88 6.55
N GLU A 117 8.66 6.97 5.30
CA GLU A 117 9.85 7.71 4.96
C GLU A 117 9.49 8.92 4.11
N ILE A 118 10.07 10.06 4.43
CA ILE A 118 9.86 11.29 3.70
C ILE A 118 11.10 11.58 2.88
N ASP A 119 10.92 11.81 1.59
CA ASP A 119 12.00 12.18 0.69
C ASP A 119 12.33 13.67 0.85
N GLU A 120 13.44 13.96 1.51
CA GLU A 120 13.88 15.33 1.77
C GLU A 120 14.52 15.99 0.56
N GLY A 121 14.94 15.20 -0.43
CA GLY A 121 15.56 15.71 -1.65
C GLY A 121 14.60 15.94 -2.78
N SER A 122 13.30 16.03 -2.49
CA SER A 122 12.28 16.15 -3.52
C SER A 122 12.38 17.45 -4.29
N ILE A 123 11.96 17.39 -5.55
CA ILE A 123 11.94 18.53 -6.46
C ILE A 123 10.69 19.35 -6.19
N ASP A 124 10.86 20.55 -5.62
CA ASP A 124 9.77 21.49 -5.41
C ASP A 124 9.10 21.81 -6.75
N PRO A 125 7.76 21.74 -6.91
CA PRO A 125 6.72 21.59 -5.89
C PRO A 125 6.26 20.14 -5.64
N ILE A 126 7.05 19.15 -5.95
CA ILE A 126 6.70 17.74 -5.79
C ILE A 126 7.44 17.15 -4.60
N GLY A 127 6.70 16.50 -3.71
CA GLY A 127 7.26 15.81 -2.56
C GLY A 127 7.01 14.32 -2.62
N GLY A 128 7.98 13.52 -2.13
CA GLY A 128 7.88 12.06 -2.11
C GLY A 128 7.66 11.52 -0.70
N ILE A 129 6.95 10.39 -0.62
CA ILE A 129 6.75 9.63 0.61
C ILE A 129 6.83 8.15 0.25
N ILE A 130 7.48 7.35 1.10
CA ILE A 130 7.43 5.90 0.97
C ILE A 130 6.76 5.36 2.23
N ILE A 131 5.61 4.73 2.05
CA ILE A 131 4.85 4.12 3.14
C ILE A 131 4.99 2.61 3.04
N THR A 132 5.51 1.97 4.08
CA THR A 132 5.61 0.52 4.13
C THR A 132 4.41 -0.04 4.88
N VAL A 133 3.68 -0.92 4.23
CA VAL A 133 2.47 -1.54 4.74
C VAL A 133 2.71 -3.03 4.90
N ARG A 134 2.45 -3.54 6.09
CA ARG A 134 2.55 -4.97 6.38
C ARG A 134 1.16 -5.59 6.32
N VAL A 135 1.03 -6.67 5.56
CA VAL A 135 -0.20 -7.44 5.47
C VAL A 135 0.06 -8.87 5.92
N LEU A 136 -0.69 -9.30 6.92
CA LEU A 136 -0.64 -10.67 7.42
C LEU A 136 -1.78 -11.46 6.76
N TYR A 137 -1.46 -12.59 6.14
CA TYR A 137 -2.49 -13.43 5.56
C TYR A 137 -2.17 -14.90 5.72
N GLN A 138 -3.19 -15.73 5.52
CA GLN A 138 -3.11 -17.18 5.62
C GLN A 138 -3.47 -17.79 4.26
N TYR A 139 -2.77 -18.83 3.89
CA TYR A 139 -3.02 -19.50 2.62
C TYR A 139 -2.83 -21.01 2.75
N THR A 140 -3.44 -21.76 1.84
CA THR A 140 -3.26 -23.21 1.77
C THR A 140 -1.94 -23.51 1.09
N ARG A 141 -1.17 -24.40 1.69
CA ARG A 141 0.15 -24.78 1.19
C ARG A 141 0.07 -25.21 -0.28
N GLY A 142 0.96 -24.65 -1.09
CA GLY A 142 1.04 -24.95 -2.51
C GLY A 142 0.14 -24.13 -3.42
N THR A 143 -0.64 -23.18 -2.88
CA THR A 143 -1.58 -22.39 -3.69
C THR A 143 -1.12 -20.95 -3.94
N THR A 144 -0.05 -20.50 -3.30
CA THR A 144 0.34 -19.09 -3.46
C THR A 144 1.83 -18.85 -3.24
#